data_bc80b8b00f2a2195c2ec67837976690b
#
_entry.id   bc80b8b00f2a2195c2ec67837976690b
#
_cell.length_a   1.000
_cell.length_b   1.000
_cell.length_c   1.000
_cell.angle_alpha   90.00
_cell.angle_beta   90.00
_cell.angle_gamma   90.00
#
_symmetry.space_group_name_H-M   'P 1'
#
loop_
_entity.id
_entity.type
_entity.pdbx_description
1 polymer ?
#
loop_
_entity_poly.entity_id
_entity_poly.type
_entity_poly.pdbx_seq_one_letter_code
_entity_poly.pdbx_strand_id
1 'polypeptide(L)'
;MSRKFETDLEPLAVVAGMRTPFAKAFGPLASVSADELGRVAVTAALQRAGLTADQVGEVVFGNVASPADTANVSRVIALRAGIPQDRVAHTVHRNCASGMEAIVSAWQSIREGRSEIIVAGGTESMSNVPLLWDSRMKSLLLDLSRQKSLFGKLRVMTRFRPSMLRPIPALQLGLTDPTCGLNMGQTAELLAKDFNISREEQDRFALLSHQRAIATWDRCFYKGETAPVALADGTMVEKDSGPRKGQTIEALARLKPMFEPTTGSVTAGNSCPITDGACALVLMPAHRARASGITPLGYIRDYSVAGCEPRRMGLGPVHATHKLITRHGMSLSDFDLIEINEAFAAQVIACQRAFASNEFARNHFGQSKAIGEVPTESLNVNGGAIALGHPVGTTGARLVLTMLRALKEKKQQRGLATLCIGGGQGMAMWLESELE
;
A
#
# COMPACT_ATOMS: atom_id res chain seq x y z
N MET A 1 -14.09 22.61 -25.06
CA MET A 1 -13.09 23.53 -24.49
C MET A 1 -12.51 22.88 -23.25
N SER A 2 -11.37 22.18 -23.37
CA SER A 2 -10.62 21.63 -22.26
C SER A 2 -9.97 22.78 -21.51
N ARG A 3 -10.39 23.07 -20.27
CA ARG A 3 -9.62 23.95 -19.39
C ARG A 3 -8.30 23.25 -19.14
N LYS A 4 -7.21 23.78 -19.69
CA LYS A 4 -5.86 23.48 -19.19
C LYS A 4 -5.83 23.95 -17.73
N PHE A 5 -5.96 23.04 -16.80
CA PHE A 5 -5.56 23.27 -15.43
C PHE A 5 -4.03 23.21 -15.43
N GLU A 6 -3.38 24.31 -15.77
CA GLU A 6 -2.00 24.50 -15.38
C GLU A 6 -1.99 24.48 -13.85
N THR A 7 -1.66 23.35 -13.30
CA THR A 7 -1.35 23.25 -11.88
C THR A 7 0.11 23.62 -11.73
N ASP A 8 0.39 24.93 -11.61
CA ASP A 8 1.60 25.44 -10.97
C ASP A 8 1.57 25.09 -9.48
N LEU A 9 1.38 23.79 -9.20
CA LEU A 9 1.45 23.29 -7.83
C LEU A 9 2.92 23.30 -7.42
N GLU A 10 3.23 24.02 -6.36
CA GLU A 10 4.55 23.89 -5.75
C GLU A 10 4.82 22.40 -5.44
N PRO A 11 5.96 21.83 -5.90
CA PRO A 11 6.32 20.47 -5.62
C PRO A 11 6.43 20.21 -4.11
N LEU A 12 5.96 19.06 -3.68
CA LEU A 12 6.08 18.62 -2.31
C LEU A 12 7.43 17.93 -2.11
N ALA A 13 8.28 18.47 -1.25
CA ALA A 13 9.54 17.84 -0.89
C ALA A 13 9.32 16.67 0.08
N VAL A 14 9.88 15.51 -0.26
CA VAL A 14 10.06 14.39 0.64
C VAL A 14 11.44 14.48 1.24
N VAL A 15 11.54 14.95 2.47
CA VAL A 15 12.83 15.20 3.14
C VAL A 15 13.52 13.91 3.52
N ALA A 16 12.78 13.01 4.14
CA ALA A 16 13.25 11.70 4.55
C ALA A 16 12.08 10.71 4.60
N GLY A 17 12.41 9.45 4.67
CA GLY A 17 11.43 8.40 4.92
C GLY A 17 12.09 7.17 5.48
N MET A 18 11.34 6.45 6.32
CA MET A 18 11.74 5.17 6.89
C MET A 18 10.53 4.25 6.98
N ARG A 19 10.76 2.95 6.91
CA ARG A 19 9.75 1.93 7.11
C ARG A 19 10.22 0.88 8.12
N THR A 20 9.31 0.17 8.73
CA THR A 20 9.67 -1.06 9.41
C THR A 20 10.03 -2.15 8.40
N PRO A 21 10.68 -3.24 8.79
CA PRO A 21 10.63 -4.45 7.99
C PRO A 21 9.18 -4.83 7.70
N PHE A 22 8.93 -5.38 6.51
CA PHE A 22 7.64 -5.99 6.19
C PHE A 22 7.70 -7.47 6.54
N ALA A 23 6.80 -7.90 7.39
CA ALA A 23 6.75 -9.28 7.84
C ALA A 23 5.42 -9.94 7.44
N LYS A 24 5.51 -11.17 6.95
CA LYS A 24 4.31 -11.98 6.70
C LYS A 24 3.48 -12.03 7.99
N ALA A 25 2.16 -11.84 7.85
CA ALA A 25 1.25 -11.91 8.97
C ALA A 25 1.37 -13.25 9.74
N PHE A 26 1.15 -13.19 11.03
CA PHE A 26 1.37 -14.28 11.98
C PHE A 26 2.85 -14.74 12.09
N GLY A 27 3.77 -13.91 11.61
CA GLY A 27 5.21 -14.10 11.66
C GLY A 27 5.90 -13.20 12.70
N PRO A 28 7.13 -12.73 12.43
CA PRO A 28 7.95 -12.02 13.42
C PRO A 28 7.31 -10.77 14.05
N LEU A 29 6.45 -10.05 13.33
CA LEU A 29 5.80 -8.84 13.83
C LEU A 29 4.38 -9.07 14.37
N ALA A 30 3.93 -10.32 14.51
CA ALA A 30 2.55 -10.65 14.89
C ALA A 30 2.11 -10.07 16.25
N SER A 31 3.05 -9.89 17.19
CA SER A 31 2.77 -9.31 18.51
C SER A 31 2.82 -7.78 18.55
N VAL A 32 3.14 -7.12 17.42
CA VAL A 32 3.32 -5.67 17.36
C VAL A 32 2.07 -5.01 16.80
N SER A 33 1.52 -4.05 17.55
CA SER A 33 0.33 -3.32 17.12
C SER A 33 0.62 -2.32 15.99
N ALA A 34 -0.42 -1.95 15.24
CA ALA A 34 -0.28 -1.02 14.12
C ALA A 34 0.26 0.36 14.55
N ASP A 35 -0.15 0.84 15.71
CA ASP A 35 0.32 2.12 16.26
C ASP A 35 1.78 2.06 16.70
N GLU A 36 2.25 0.91 17.23
CA GLU A 36 3.66 0.75 17.58
C GLU A 36 4.55 0.64 16.33
N LEU A 37 4.13 -0.09 15.29
CA LEU A 37 4.82 -0.10 14.01
C LEU A 37 4.92 1.31 13.42
N GLY A 38 3.81 2.06 13.44
CA GLY A 38 3.76 3.46 12.99
C GLY A 38 4.69 4.37 13.80
N ARG A 39 4.72 4.22 15.13
CA ARG A 39 5.63 4.97 16.02
C ARG A 39 7.09 4.75 15.64
N VAL A 40 7.49 3.49 15.43
CA VAL A 40 8.87 3.16 15.02
C VAL A 40 9.21 3.85 13.70
N ALA A 41 8.33 3.77 12.69
CA ALA A 41 8.56 4.40 11.39
C ALA A 41 8.67 5.93 11.50
N VAL A 42 7.78 6.59 12.27
CA VAL A 42 7.78 8.05 12.50
C VAL A 42 9.07 8.49 13.19
N THR A 43 9.42 7.84 14.31
CA THR A 43 10.62 8.19 15.07
C THR A 43 11.89 8.06 14.20
N ALA A 44 11.99 6.95 13.44
CA ALA A 44 13.13 6.74 12.54
C ALA A 44 13.16 7.75 11.37
N ALA A 45 12.01 8.12 10.82
CA ALA A 45 11.93 9.11 9.74
C ALA A 45 12.33 10.50 10.23
N LEU A 46 11.89 10.93 11.41
CA LEU A 46 12.30 12.21 12.02
C LEU A 46 13.79 12.23 12.31
N GLN A 47 14.33 11.17 12.91
CA GLN A 47 15.77 11.03 13.15
C GLN A 47 16.57 11.11 11.84
N ARG A 48 16.08 10.46 10.78
CA ARG A 48 16.72 10.51 9.46
C ARG A 48 16.67 11.88 8.82
N ALA A 49 15.61 12.66 9.07
CA ALA A 49 15.45 14.04 8.63
C ALA A 49 16.27 15.05 9.44
N GLY A 50 16.82 14.65 10.59
CA GLY A 50 17.45 15.58 11.53
C GLY A 50 16.45 16.54 12.19
N LEU A 51 15.18 16.13 12.31
CA LEU A 51 14.10 16.92 12.89
C LEU A 51 13.68 16.36 14.24
N THR A 52 13.21 17.26 15.10
CA THR A 52 12.62 16.91 16.41
C THR A 52 11.10 16.83 16.33
N ALA A 53 10.47 16.13 17.26
CA ALA A 53 9.03 15.90 17.25
C ALA A 53 8.21 17.20 17.39
N ASP A 54 8.72 18.22 18.08
CA ASP A 54 8.07 19.53 18.25
C ASP A 54 7.98 20.35 16.95
N GLN A 55 8.81 20.05 15.96
CA GLN A 55 8.78 20.71 14.64
C GLN A 55 7.65 20.18 13.74
N VAL A 56 7.05 19.03 14.08
CA VAL A 56 5.95 18.42 13.31
C VAL A 56 4.64 19.12 13.64
N GLY A 57 3.97 19.65 12.61
CA GLY A 57 2.69 20.31 12.77
C GLY A 57 1.49 19.36 12.67
N GLU A 58 1.61 18.27 11.89
CA GLU A 58 0.52 17.32 11.67
C GLU A 58 1.04 15.92 11.37
N VAL A 59 0.25 14.89 11.72
CA VAL A 59 0.52 13.49 11.32
C VAL A 59 -0.69 12.91 10.60
N VAL A 60 -0.46 12.34 9.41
CA VAL A 60 -1.50 11.69 8.61
C VAL A 60 -1.05 10.28 8.23
N PHE A 61 -1.79 9.27 8.67
CA PHE A 61 -1.47 7.88 8.34
C PHE A 61 -2.63 7.15 7.68
N GLY A 62 -2.30 6.37 6.67
CA GLY A 62 -3.20 5.37 6.10
C GLY A 62 -3.28 4.13 7.00
N ASN A 63 -4.49 3.65 7.25
CA ASN A 63 -4.72 2.38 7.91
C ASN A 63 -6.05 1.79 7.41
N VAL A 64 -6.06 0.51 7.10
CA VAL A 64 -7.23 -0.18 6.51
C VAL A 64 -7.89 -1.10 7.54
N ALA A 65 -7.10 -1.92 8.20
CA ALA A 65 -7.58 -2.79 9.28
C ALA A 65 -7.50 -2.03 10.61
N SER A 66 -8.37 -1.03 10.79
CA SER A 66 -8.36 -0.17 11.96
C SER A 66 -8.53 -0.97 13.25
N PRO A 67 -7.57 -0.87 14.20
CA PRO A 67 -7.69 -1.53 15.49
C PRO A 67 -8.90 -0.99 16.26
N ALA A 68 -9.62 -1.86 16.96
CA ALA A 68 -10.83 -1.46 17.68
C ALA A 68 -10.56 -0.52 18.86
N ASP A 69 -9.37 -0.59 19.43
CA ASP A 69 -8.90 0.19 20.58
C ASP A 69 -8.16 1.48 20.20
N THR A 70 -7.79 1.64 18.92
CA THR A 70 -7.06 2.80 18.40
C THR A 70 -7.70 3.35 17.12
N ALA A 71 -8.97 3.75 17.19
CA ALA A 71 -9.77 4.16 16.03
C ALA A 71 -9.13 5.28 15.18
N ASN A 72 -8.44 6.26 15.82
CA ASN A 72 -7.57 7.21 15.12
C ASN A 72 -6.10 6.82 15.40
N VAL A 73 -5.63 5.80 14.69
CA VAL A 73 -4.28 5.28 14.90
C VAL A 73 -3.19 6.35 14.69
N SER A 74 -3.39 7.28 13.77
CA SER A 74 -2.46 8.40 13.51
C SER A 74 -2.25 9.27 14.76
N ARG A 75 -3.33 9.53 15.51
CA ARG A 75 -3.22 10.32 16.75
C ARG A 75 -2.44 9.58 17.84
N VAL A 76 -2.66 8.28 17.96
CA VAL A 76 -1.92 7.46 18.92
C VAL A 76 -0.44 7.39 18.53
N ILE A 77 -0.13 7.19 17.25
CA ILE A 77 1.24 7.24 16.71
C ILE A 77 1.92 8.56 17.05
N ALA A 78 1.26 9.70 16.75
CA ALA A 78 1.81 11.03 16.99
C ALA A 78 2.21 11.23 18.46
N LEU A 79 1.30 10.93 19.38
CA LEU A 79 1.54 11.08 20.81
C LEU A 79 2.65 10.14 21.33
N ARG A 80 2.65 8.88 20.89
CA ARG A 80 3.69 7.90 21.25
C ARG A 80 5.07 8.22 20.64
N ALA A 81 5.11 8.92 19.52
CA ALA A 81 6.34 9.42 18.90
C ALA A 81 6.85 10.72 19.55
N GLY A 82 6.18 11.24 20.58
CA GLY A 82 6.57 12.44 21.30
C GLY A 82 6.16 13.75 20.63
N ILE A 83 5.30 13.70 19.63
CA ILE A 83 4.76 14.92 18.98
C ILE A 83 3.84 15.63 19.97
N PRO A 84 3.94 16.97 20.13
CA PRO A 84 3.20 17.73 21.13
C PRO A 84 1.68 17.55 21.04
N GLN A 85 1.01 17.62 22.19
CA GLN A 85 -0.44 17.35 22.29
C GLN A 85 -1.30 18.39 21.59
N ASP A 86 -0.80 19.58 21.35
CA ASP A 86 -1.46 20.67 20.61
C ASP A 86 -1.41 20.45 19.09
N ARG A 87 -0.61 19.48 18.59
CA ARG A 87 -0.56 19.11 17.19
C ARG A 87 -1.71 18.17 16.85
N VAL A 88 -2.14 18.21 15.58
CA VAL A 88 -3.27 17.40 15.11
C VAL A 88 -2.81 16.15 14.37
N ALA A 89 -3.68 15.14 14.32
CA ALA A 89 -3.44 13.95 13.53
C ALA A 89 -4.77 13.30 13.12
N HIS A 90 -4.82 12.74 11.92
CA HIS A 90 -5.98 11.98 11.46
C HIS A 90 -5.58 10.78 10.60
N THR A 91 -6.47 9.79 10.57
CA THR A 91 -6.29 8.56 9.80
C THR A 91 -7.12 8.61 8.53
N VAL A 92 -6.53 8.22 7.41
CA VAL A 92 -7.19 8.16 6.10
C VAL A 92 -7.34 6.71 5.61
N HIS A 93 -8.40 6.48 4.83
CA HIS A 93 -8.71 5.17 4.30
C HIS A 93 -9.09 5.24 2.81
N ARG A 94 -8.22 4.71 1.96
CA ARG A 94 -8.45 4.47 0.52
C ARG A 94 -7.96 3.07 0.13
N ASN A 95 -8.34 2.05 0.92
CA ASN A 95 -7.86 0.68 0.74
C ASN A 95 -6.34 0.64 0.48
N CYS A 96 -5.89 -0.06 -0.56
CA CYS A 96 -4.46 -0.23 -0.88
C CYS A 96 -3.69 1.09 -1.10
N ALA A 97 -4.37 2.19 -1.41
CA ALA A 97 -3.75 3.50 -1.61
C ALA A 97 -3.71 4.38 -0.36
N SER A 98 -4.14 3.90 0.82
CA SER A 98 -4.24 4.74 2.02
C SER A 98 -2.93 5.45 2.38
N GLY A 99 -1.77 4.82 2.18
CA GLY A 99 -0.48 5.45 2.39
C GLY A 99 -0.17 6.59 1.40
N MET A 100 -0.56 6.47 0.12
CA MET A 100 -0.49 7.58 -0.84
C MET A 100 -1.54 8.66 -0.53
N GLU A 101 -2.73 8.28 -0.10
CA GLU A 101 -3.77 9.23 0.31
C GLU A 101 -3.34 10.07 1.50
N ALA A 102 -2.61 9.49 2.45
CA ALA A 102 -2.01 10.23 3.56
C ALA A 102 -1.04 11.31 3.06
N ILE A 103 -0.24 11.01 2.05
CA ILE A 103 0.65 11.97 1.40
C ILE A 103 -0.14 13.09 0.71
N VAL A 104 -1.23 12.75 0.00
CA VAL A 104 -2.10 13.74 -0.66
C VAL A 104 -2.78 14.64 0.36
N SER A 105 -3.31 14.08 1.45
CA SER A 105 -3.92 14.86 2.53
C SER A 105 -2.91 15.81 3.18
N ALA A 106 -1.68 15.35 3.40
CA ALA A 106 -0.59 16.18 3.90
C ALA A 106 -0.25 17.32 2.91
N TRP A 107 -0.18 17.03 1.61
CA TRP A 107 0.06 18.05 0.59
C TRP A 107 -1.03 19.11 0.54
N GLN A 108 -2.29 18.70 0.65
CA GLN A 108 -3.42 19.63 0.73
C GLN A 108 -3.33 20.51 1.99
N SER A 109 -3.01 19.94 3.15
CA SER A 109 -2.83 20.67 4.41
C SER A 109 -1.70 21.70 4.32
N ILE A 110 -0.57 21.34 3.70
CA ILE A 110 0.56 22.24 3.44
C ILE A 110 0.14 23.40 2.52
N ARG A 111 -0.54 23.09 1.42
CA ARG A 111 -1.01 24.12 0.45
C ARG A 111 -2.00 25.12 1.04
N GLU A 112 -2.82 24.66 1.98
CA GLU A 112 -3.76 25.50 2.71
C GLU A 112 -3.09 26.30 3.84
N GLY A 113 -1.77 26.15 4.05
CA GLY A 113 -1.02 26.82 5.09
C GLY A 113 -1.34 26.37 6.52
N ARG A 114 -1.97 25.18 6.67
CA ARG A 114 -2.32 24.64 7.99
C ARG A 114 -1.12 24.08 8.74
N SER A 115 -0.13 23.59 8.02
CA SER A 115 1.09 23.04 8.60
C SER A 115 2.23 23.12 7.58
N GLU A 116 3.46 23.36 8.05
CA GLU A 116 4.66 23.41 7.19
C GLU A 116 5.42 22.09 7.14
N ILE A 117 5.39 21.30 8.22
CA ILE A 117 6.09 20.01 8.32
C ILE A 117 5.07 18.96 8.74
N ILE A 118 4.85 17.98 7.88
CA ILE A 118 3.88 16.91 8.12
C ILE A 118 4.58 15.55 8.00
N VAL A 119 4.30 14.66 8.93
CA VAL A 119 4.67 13.26 8.77
C VAL A 119 3.46 12.51 8.20
N ALA A 120 3.62 11.98 6.99
CA ALA A 120 2.60 11.19 6.32
C ALA A 120 3.10 9.78 6.01
N GLY A 121 2.19 8.82 6.03
CA GLY A 121 2.58 7.45 5.75
C GLY A 121 1.43 6.46 5.90
N GLY A 122 1.76 5.28 6.36
CA GLY A 122 0.76 4.25 6.65
C GLY A 122 1.29 3.17 7.57
N THR A 123 0.39 2.52 8.24
CA THR A 123 0.67 1.40 9.15
C THR A 123 -0.40 0.32 9.01
N GLU A 124 0.02 -0.92 9.11
CA GLU A 124 -0.91 -2.04 9.07
C GLU A 124 -0.39 -3.19 9.92
N SER A 125 -1.25 -3.75 10.77
CA SER A 125 -0.99 -5.00 11.49
C SER A 125 -2.09 -6.00 11.14
N MET A 126 -1.89 -6.69 10.02
CA MET A 126 -2.88 -7.66 9.51
C MET A 126 -2.93 -8.93 10.36
N SER A 127 -1.89 -9.17 11.18
CA SER A 127 -1.88 -10.22 12.19
C SER A 127 -2.91 -9.97 13.30
N ASN A 128 -3.21 -8.70 13.59
CA ASN A 128 -4.07 -8.27 14.71
C ASN A 128 -5.48 -7.87 14.26
N VAL A 129 -5.87 -8.22 13.03
CA VAL A 129 -7.25 -8.01 12.56
C VAL A 129 -8.20 -8.87 13.37
N PRO A 130 -9.28 -8.29 13.95
CA PRO A 130 -10.13 -8.99 14.88
C PRO A 130 -10.92 -10.14 14.22
N LEU A 131 -11.23 -11.13 15.05
CA LEU A 131 -12.25 -12.12 14.73
C LEU A 131 -13.62 -11.58 15.16
N LEU A 132 -14.60 -11.70 14.28
CA LEU A 132 -15.97 -11.25 14.50
C LEU A 132 -16.89 -12.43 14.71
N TRP A 133 -18.00 -12.21 15.38
CA TRP A 133 -19.11 -13.14 15.41
C TRP A 133 -20.28 -12.63 14.58
N ASP A 134 -21.11 -13.56 14.10
CA ASP A 134 -22.28 -13.22 13.33
C ASP A 134 -23.31 -12.42 14.16
N SER A 135 -24.28 -11.81 13.47
CA SER A 135 -25.31 -10.99 14.10
C SER A 135 -26.17 -11.76 15.10
N ARG A 136 -26.32 -13.09 14.92
CA ARG A 136 -27.10 -13.95 15.82
C ARG A 136 -26.41 -14.10 17.17
N MET A 137 -25.08 -14.30 17.20
CA MET A 137 -24.31 -14.33 18.44
C MET A 137 -24.35 -12.97 19.13
N LYS A 138 -24.15 -11.89 18.39
CA LYS A 138 -24.24 -10.50 18.93
C LYS A 138 -25.62 -10.28 19.58
N SER A 139 -26.71 -10.59 18.90
CA SER A 139 -28.07 -10.46 19.42
C SER A 139 -28.29 -11.31 20.66
N LEU A 140 -27.82 -12.58 20.65
CA LEU A 140 -27.93 -13.46 21.80
C LEU A 140 -27.23 -12.87 23.04
N LEU A 141 -26.00 -12.39 22.91
CA LEU A 141 -25.24 -11.80 24.00
C LEU A 141 -25.88 -10.51 24.52
N LEU A 142 -26.37 -9.64 23.63
CA LEU A 142 -27.08 -8.42 24.02
C LEU A 142 -28.40 -8.74 24.73
N ASP A 143 -29.19 -9.68 24.23
CA ASP A 143 -30.42 -10.11 24.89
C ASP A 143 -30.13 -10.72 26.27
N LEU A 144 -29.06 -11.52 26.37
CA LEU A 144 -28.64 -12.12 27.64
C LEU A 144 -28.22 -11.06 28.68
N SER A 145 -27.47 -10.06 28.23
CA SER A 145 -27.04 -8.95 29.14
C SER A 145 -28.20 -8.10 29.66
N ARG A 146 -29.31 -8.00 28.91
CA ARG A 146 -30.51 -7.25 29.28
C ARG A 146 -31.41 -8.02 30.26
N GLN A 147 -31.25 -9.35 30.40
CA GLN A 147 -32.09 -10.13 31.29
C GLN A 147 -31.65 -9.99 32.76
N LYS A 148 -32.58 -9.52 33.62
CA LYS A 148 -32.33 -9.38 35.05
C LYS A 148 -32.60 -10.68 35.83
N SER A 149 -33.50 -11.54 35.34
CA SER A 149 -33.89 -12.79 36.02
C SER A 149 -33.14 -14.00 35.46
N LEU A 150 -32.88 -14.99 36.31
CA LEU A 150 -32.23 -16.25 35.90
C LEU A 150 -33.10 -17.00 34.87
N PHE A 151 -34.43 -17.02 35.05
CA PHE A 151 -35.34 -17.64 34.11
C PHE A 151 -35.30 -16.97 32.72
N GLY A 152 -35.23 -15.61 32.68
CA GLY A 152 -35.07 -14.87 31.47
C GLY A 152 -33.75 -15.20 30.74
N LYS A 153 -32.65 -15.33 31.49
CA LYS A 153 -31.35 -15.74 30.95
C LYS A 153 -31.41 -17.14 30.35
N LEU A 154 -32.00 -18.10 31.08
CA LEU A 154 -32.17 -19.47 30.58
C LEU A 154 -32.99 -19.51 29.28
N ARG A 155 -34.10 -18.76 29.20
CA ARG A 155 -34.94 -18.65 28.00
C ARG A 155 -34.16 -18.10 26.81
N VAL A 156 -33.30 -17.09 27.01
CA VAL A 156 -32.43 -16.56 25.91
C VAL A 156 -31.41 -17.60 25.49
N MET A 157 -30.81 -18.34 26.42
CA MET A 157 -29.84 -19.40 26.14
C MET A 157 -30.42 -20.57 25.30
N THR A 158 -31.74 -20.83 25.33
CA THR A 158 -32.33 -21.86 24.44
C THR A 158 -32.19 -21.53 22.95
N ARG A 159 -31.92 -20.27 22.61
CA ARG A 159 -31.70 -19.80 21.25
C ARG A 159 -30.23 -20.02 20.76
N PHE A 160 -29.34 -20.40 21.68
CA PHE A 160 -27.95 -20.69 21.34
C PHE A 160 -27.85 -21.86 20.37
N ARG A 161 -26.98 -21.73 19.39
CA ARG A 161 -26.60 -22.80 18.45
C ARG A 161 -25.08 -22.88 18.39
N PRO A 162 -24.45 -24.05 18.38
CA PRO A 162 -22.99 -24.20 18.29
C PRO A 162 -22.37 -23.49 17.08
N SER A 163 -23.11 -23.40 15.96
CA SER A 163 -22.68 -22.66 14.76
C SER A 163 -22.43 -21.16 15.02
N MET A 164 -23.01 -20.56 16.07
CA MET A 164 -22.80 -19.17 16.44
C MET A 164 -21.39 -18.93 17.03
N LEU A 165 -20.71 -19.99 17.48
CA LEU A 165 -19.33 -19.90 17.98
C LEU A 165 -18.30 -19.81 16.85
N ARG A 166 -18.70 -20.06 15.60
CA ARG A 166 -17.77 -19.99 14.47
C ARG A 166 -17.33 -18.54 14.24
N PRO A 167 -16.04 -18.21 14.41
CA PRO A 167 -15.55 -16.85 14.19
C PRO A 167 -15.55 -16.54 12.70
N ILE A 168 -15.74 -15.26 12.39
CA ILE A 168 -15.61 -14.69 11.04
C ILE A 168 -14.34 -13.87 11.02
N PRO A 169 -13.31 -14.26 10.24
CA PRO A 169 -12.13 -13.44 10.09
C PRO A 169 -12.47 -12.11 9.40
N ALA A 170 -12.35 -10.97 10.10
CA ALA A 170 -12.65 -9.66 9.52
C ALA A 170 -11.75 -9.36 8.31
N LEU A 171 -10.54 -9.92 8.29
CA LEU A 171 -9.64 -9.86 7.16
C LEU A 171 -10.26 -10.42 5.87
N GLN A 172 -10.95 -11.58 5.97
CA GLN A 172 -11.61 -12.20 4.81
C GLN A 172 -12.73 -11.31 4.26
N LEU A 173 -13.48 -10.65 5.16
CA LEU A 173 -14.52 -9.70 4.76
C LEU A 173 -13.91 -8.48 4.06
N GLY A 174 -12.82 -7.93 4.60
CA GLY A 174 -12.13 -6.77 4.03
C GLY A 174 -11.49 -7.05 2.66
N LEU A 175 -11.13 -8.29 2.36
CA LEU A 175 -10.57 -8.71 1.07
C LEU A 175 -11.64 -9.15 0.06
N THR A 176 -12.92 -9.03 0.38
CA THR A 176 -14.04 -9.35 -0.53
C THR A 176 -14.80 -8.06 -0.85
N ASP A 177 -14.92 -7.75 -2.13
CA ASP A 177 -15.65 -6.57 -2.58
C ASP A 177 -17.17 -6.79 -2.41
N PRO A 178 -17.85 -5.96 -1.61
CA PRO A 178 -19.29 -6.14 -1.35
C PRO A 178 -20.17 -5.78 -2.56
N THR A 179 -19.65 -5.05 -3.55
CA THR A 179 -20.43 -4.60 -4.71
C THR A 179 -20.46 -5.65 -5.82
N CYS A 180 -19.38 -6.40 -6.02
CA CYS A 180 -19.32 -7.44 -7.03
C CYS A 180 -19.24 -8.87 -6.45
N GLY A 181 -19.09 -9.00 -5.13
CA GLY A 181 -19.05 -10.29 -4.42
C GLY A 181 -17.78 -11.12 -4.65
N LEU A 182 -16.76 -10.53 -5.31
CA LEU A 182 -15.50 -11.23 -5.61
C LEU A 182 -14.44 -10.86 -4.56
N ASN A 183 -13.66 -11.84 -4.13
CA ASN A 183 -12.44 -11.52 -3.40
C ASN A 183 -11.33 -11.02 -4.35
N MET A 184 -10.30 -10.40 -3.78
CA MET A 184 -9.25 -9.75 -4.58
C MET A 184 -8.51 -10.73 -5.50
N GLY A 185 -8.30 -11.98 -5.09
CA GLY A 185 -7.68 -13.00 -5.94
C GLY A 185 -8.58 -13.45 -7.10
N GLN A 186 -9.89 -13.50 -6.89
CA GLN A 186 -10.83 -13.77 -7.98
C GLN A 186 -10.85 -12.65 -9.03
N THR A 187 -10.66 -11.38 -8.62
CA THR A 187 -10.49 -10.29 -9.59
C THR A 187 -9.21 -10.44 -10.41
N ALA A 188 -8.14 -10.98 -9.80
CA ALA A 188 -6.89 -11.28 -10.52
C ALA A 188 -7.05 -12.46 -11.50
N GLU A 189 -7.83 -13.50 -11.13
CA GLU A 189 -8.17 -14.60 -12.06
C GLU A 189 -8.95 -14.11 -13.28
N LEU A 190 -9.88 -13.15 -13.10
CA LEU A 190 -10.57 -12.53 -14.23
C LEU A 190 -9.59 -11.84 -15.17
N LEU A 191 -8.65 -11.07 -14.63
CA LEU A 191 -7.64 -10.40 -15.45
C LEU A 191 -6.72 -11.41 -16.16
N ALA A 192 -6.35 -12.50 -15.51
CA ALA A 192 -5.57 -13.56 -16.15
C ALA A 192 -6.31 -14.12 -17.39
N LYS A 193 -7.63 -14.31 -17.30
CA LYS A 193 -8.47 -14.78 -18.41
C LYS A 193 -8.64 -13.70 -19.48
N ASP A 194 -9.04 -12.48 -19.10
CA ASP A 194 -9.30 -11.37 -20.03
C ASP A 194 -8.07 -11.01 -20.88
N PHE A 195 -6.89 -11.11 -20.30
CA PHE A 195 -5.62 -10.79 -20.95
C PHE A 195 -4.82 -12.01 -21.39
N ASN A 196 -5.39 -13.24 -21.34
CA ASN A 196 -4.74 -14.50 -21.72
C ASN A 196 -3.35 -14.69 -21.04
N ILE A 197 -3.26 -14.41 -19.74
CA ILE A 197 -2.03 -14.53 -18.96
C ILE A 197 -1.90 -15.94 -18.43
N SER A 198 -0.87 -16.65 -18.86
CA SER A 198 -0.61 -18.02 -18.43
C SER A 198 -0.12 -18.09 -16.97
N ARG A 199 -0.25 -19.24 -16.37
CA ARG A 199 0.31 -19.54 -15.04
C ARG A 199 1.84 -19.37 -15.04
N GLU A 200 2.49 -19.81 -16.10
CA GLU A 200 3.94 -19.73 -16.21
C GLU A 200 4.44 -18.28 -16.27
N GLU A 201 3.76 -17.40 -17.00
CA GLU A 201 4.09 -15.96 -17.01
C GLU A 201 3.98 -15.34 -15.62
N GLN A 202 2.91 -15.69 -14.86
CA GLN A 202 2.72 -15.22 -13.49
C GLN A 202 3.84 -15.71 -12.57
N ASP A 203 4.20 -16.98 -12.67
CA ASP A 203 5.25 -17.58 -11.83
C ASP A 203 6.65 -17.01 -12.19
N ARG A 204 6.94 -16.74 -13.47
CA ARG A 204 8.17 -16.05 -13.88
C ARG A 204 8.25 -14.62 -13.34
N PHE A 205 7.15 -13.89 -13.38
CA PHE A 205 7.07 -12.55 -12.80
C PHE A 205 7.33 -12.59 -11.28
N ALA A 206 6.70 -13.53 -10.57
CA ALA A 206 6.90 -13.70 -9.13
C ALA A 206 8.36 -14.08 -8.80
N LEU A 207 8.97 -14.98 -9.57
CA LEU A 207 10.37 -15.33 -9.41
C LEU A 207 11.27 -14.10 -9.56
N LEU A 208 11.03 -13.27 -10.58
CA LEU A 208 11.79 -12.04 -10.82
C LEU A 208 11.64 -11.05 -9.64
N SER A 209 10.44 -10.91 -9.08
CA SER A 209 10.21 -10.08 -7.89
C SER A 209 11.08 -10.54 -6.72
N HIS A 210 11.13 -11.84 -6.43
CA HIS A 210 12.00 -12.39 -5.38
C HIS A 210 13.48 -12.18 -5.66
N GLN A 211 13.94 -12.46 -6.88
CA GLN A 211 15.34 -12.28 -7.27
C GLN A 211 15.79 -10.82 -7.07
N ARG A 212 14.97 -9.87 -7.54
CA ARG A 212 15.25 -8.43 -7.38
C ARG A 212 15.26 -7.99 -5.93
N ALA A 213 14.30 -8.45 -5.12
CA ALA A 213 14.24 -8.11 -3.70
C ALA A 213 15.48 -8.63 -2.95
N ILE A 214 15.94 -9.84 -3.25
CA ILE A 214 17.15 -10.42 -2.65
C ILE A 214 18.39 -9.63 -3.05
N ALA A 215 18.58 -9.38 -4.35
CA ALA A 215 19.70 -8.58 -4.85
C ALA A 215 19.72 -7.18 -4.22
N THR A 216 18.53 -6.62 -3.96
CA THR A 216 18.37 -5.31 -3.32
C THR A 216 18.75 -5.33 -1.83
N TRP A 217 18.44 -6.42 -1.11
CA TRP A 217 18.94 -6.64 0.24
C TRP A 217 20.45 -6.90 0.27
N ASP A 218 20.98 -7.70 -0.65
CA ASP A 218 22.40 -8.06 -0.70
C ASP A 218 23.29 -6.82 -0.99
N ARG A 219 22.82 -5.84 -1.79
CA ARG A 219 23.50 -4.54 -1.98
C ARG A 219 23.19 -3.49 -0.92
N CYS A 220 22.55 -3.85 0.17
CA CYS A 220 22.21 -2.98 1.32
C CYS A 220 21.25 -1.81 1.02
N PHE A 221 20.59 -1.77 -0.13
CA PHE A 221 19.66 -0.69 -0.47
C PHE A 221 18.50 -0.62 0.54
N TYR A 222 17.83 -1.72 0.81
CA TYR A 222 16.73 -1.76 1.78
C TYR A 222 17.16 -1.47 3.23
N LYS A 223 18.39 -1.79 3.61
CA LYS A 223 18.94 -1.40 4.91
C LYS A 223 18.90 0.12 5.14
N GLY A 224 18.99 0.91 4.06
CA GLY A 224 18.94 2.37 4.14
C GLY A 224 17.52 2.96 4.29
N GLU A 225 16.46 2.14 4.21
CA GLU A 225 15.07 2.59 4.40
C GLU A 225 14.34 1.84 5.52
N THR A 226 14.92 0.77 6.09
CA THR A 226 14.30 -0.02 7.16
C THR A 226 14.82 0.37 8.53
N ALA A 227 13.88 0.57 9.46
CA ALA A 227 14.13 0.78 10.88
C ALA A 227 13.85 -0.52 11.64
N PRO A 228 14.80 -1.05 12.43
CA PRO A 228 14.60 -2.24 13.23
C PRO A 228 13.42 -2.10 14.22
N VAL A 229 12.69 -3.18 14.43
CA VAL A 229 11.60 -3.26 15.41
C VAL A 229 12.05 -4.16 16.57
N ALA A 230 12.07 -3.60 17.77
CA ALA A 230 12.35 -4.36 18.99
C ALA A 230 11.07 -5.06 19.47
N LEU A 231 11.16 -6.37 19.71
CA LEU A 231 10.09 -7.15 20.31
C LEU A 231 10.16 -7.14 21.83
N ALA A 232 9.09 -7.53 22.51
CA ALA A 232 9.01 -7.52 23.97
C ALA A 232 10.05 -8.44 24.66
N ASP A 233 10.52 -9.47 23.96
CA ASP A 233 11.56 -10.40 24.43
C ASP A 233 13.00 -9.91 24.15
N GLY A 234 13.15 -8.70 23.61
CA GLY A 234 14.44 -8.12 23.22
C GLY A 234 14.93 -8.51 21.83
N THR A 235 14.24 -9.38 21.11
CA THR A 235 14.58 -9.75 19.73
C THR A 235 14.42 -8.55 18.81
N MET A 236 15.37 -8.36 17.89
CA MET A 236 15.28 -7.30 16.86
C MET A 236 14.85 -7.89 15.50
N VAL A 237 13.80 -7.35 14.93
CA VAL A 237 13.39 -7.64 13.54
C VAL A 237 13.94 -6.55 12.62
N GLU A 238 14.92 -6.91 11.79
CA GLU A 238 15.68 -5.94 10.97
C GLU A 238 15.42 -6.05 9.48
N LYS A 239 14.94 -7.21 9.01
CA LYS A 239 14.77 -7.50 7.57
C LYS A 239 13.36 -7.95 7.22
N ASP A 240 12.98 -7.66 5.98
CA ASP A 240 11.74 -8.21 5.42
C ASP A 240 11.76 -9.74 5.46
N SER A 241 10.66 -10.34 5.87
CA SER A 241 10.55 -11.81 6.00
C SER A 241 10.09 -12.51 4.73
N GLY A 242 9.69 -11.73 3.71
CA GLY A 242 9.07 -12.26 2.51
C GLY A 242 10.03 -12.77 1.42
N PRO A 243 11.18 -12.10 1.14
CA PRO A 243 12.09 -12.50 0.07
C PRO A 243 12.68 -13.90 0.28
N ARG A 244 12.57 -14.76 -0.73
CA ARG A 244 12.95 -16.19 -0.63
C ARG A 244 14.20 -16.46 -1.43
N LYS A 245 15.33 -16.66 -0.74
CA LYS A 245 16.55 -17.20 -1.36
C LYS A 245 16.28 -18.61 -1.87
N GLY A 246 16.69 -18.89 -3.11
CA GLY A 246 16.46 -20.20 -3.72
C GLY A 246 15.05 -20.46 -4.25
N GLN A 247 14.19 -19.44 -4.38
CA GLN A 247 12.94 -19.60 -5.10
C GLN A 247 13.21 -20.03 -6.54
N THR A 248 12.48 -21.04 -7.03
CA THR A 248 12.60 -21.55 -8.41
C THR A 248 11.23 -21.63 -9.10
N ILE A 249 11.26 -21.71 -10.43
CA ILE A 249 10.05 -21.83 -11.22
C ILE A 249 9.33 -23.15 -10.94
N GLU A 250 10.09 -24.24 -10.72
CA GLU A 250 9.54 -25.56 -10.40
C GLU A 250 8.84 -25.56 -9.03
N ALA A 251 9.39 -24.82 -8.05
CA ALA A 251 8.76 -24.67 -6.75
C ALA A 251 7.45 -23.88 -6.83
N LEU A 252 7.41 -22.82 -7.64
CA LEU A 252 6.20 -22.05 -7.89
C LEU A 252 5.15 -22.89 -8.62
N ALA A 253 5.54 -23.63 -9.67
CA ALA A 253 4.66 -24.46 -10.49
C ALA A 253 3.92 -25.54 -9.68
N ARG A 254 4.49 -26.01 -8.56
CA ARG A 254 3.86 -27.00 -7.65
C ARG A 254 2.72 -26.44 -6.81
N LEU A 255 2.60 -25.12 -6.70
CA LEU A 255 1.57 -24.49 -5.88
C LEU A 255 0.19 -24.64 -6.55
N LYS A 256 -0.81 -24.94 -5.74
CA LYS A 256 -2.19 -25.06 -6.24
C LYS A 256 -2.83 -23.67 -6.38
N PRO A 257 -3.73 -23.49 -7.37
CA PRO A 257 -4.56 -22.28 -7.44
C PRO A 257 -5.36 -22.09 -6.14
N MET A 258 -5.45 -20.84 -5.67
CA MET A 258 -6.11 -20.54 -4.39
C MET A 258 -7.55 -20.06 -4.55
N PHE A 259 -7.86 -19.37 -5.63
CA PHE A 259 -9.12 -18.64 -5.78
C PHE A 259 -10.11 -19.31 -6.72
N GLU A 260 -9.62 -20.09 -7.67
CA GLU A 260 -10.39 -20.98 -8.56
C GLU A 260 -9.70 -22.34 -8.63
N PRO A 261 -10.06 -23.30 -7.77
CA PRO A 261 -9.30 -24.55 -7.61
C PRO A 261 -9.16 -25.39 -8.87
N THR A 262 -10.13 -25.33 -9.79
CA THR A 262 -10.17 -26.19 -10.99
C THR A 262 -9.49 -25.58 -12.21
N THR A 263 -9.69 -24.28 -12.45
CA THR A 263 -9.27 -23.58 -13.68
C THR A 263 -8.40 -22.36 -13.42
N GLY A 264 -8.12 -22.07 -12.16
CA GLY A 264 -7.38 -20.89 -11.77
C GLY A 264 -5.87 -21.00 -12.01
N SER A 265 -5.22 -19.87 -11.99
CA SER A 265 -3.78 -19.71 -12.20
C SER A 265 -3.10 -18.91 -11.08
N VAL A 266 -3.89 -18.19 -10.26
CA VAL A 266 -3.39 -17.36 -9.17
C VAL A 266 -3.15 -18.22 -7.93
N THR A 267 -1.93 -18.15 -7.39
CA THR A 267 -1.46 -18.96 -6.27
C THR A 267 -0.90 -18.09 -5.16
N ALA A 268 -0.60 -18.70 -4.00
CA ALA A 268 0.14 -18.03 -2.94
C ALA A 268 1.57 -17.62 -3.34
N GLY A 269 2.11 -18.17 -4.42
CA GLY A 269 3.47 -17.88 -4.89
C GLY A 269 3.53 -16.71 -5.87
N ASN A 270 2.43 -16.40 -6.58
CA ASN A 270 2.35 -15.31 -7.54
C ASN A 270 1.38 -14.19 -7.08
N SER A 271 1.12 -14.14 -5.78
CA SER A 271 0.33 -13.13 -5.07
C SER A 271 1.14 -12.52 -3.93
N CYS A 272 0.84 -11.29 -3.55
CA CYS A 272 1.42 -10.69 -2.35
C CYS A 272 0.91 -11.41 -1.08
N PRO A 273 1.77 -11.65 -0.08
CA PRO A 273 1.34 -12.19 1.20
C PRO A 273 0.61 -11.13 2.04
N ILE A 274 -0.26 -11.58 2.93
CA ILE A 274 -0.80 -10.77 4.03
C ILE A 274 0.38 -10.37 4.93
N THR A 275 0.49 -9.08 5.29
CA THR A 275 1.73 -8.51 5.78
C THR A 275 1.51 -7.44 6.84
N ASP A 276 2.39 -7.42 7.85
CA ASP A 276 2.48 -6.37 8.86
C ASP A 276 3.61 -5.39 8.50
N GLY A 277 3.43 -4.09 8.76
CA GLY A 277 4.48 -3.10 8.55
C GLY A 277 3.97 -1.67 8.55
N ALA A 278 4.89 -0.71 8.64
CA ALA A 278 4.62 0.71 8.59
C ALA A 278 5.67 1.45 7.76
N CYS A 279 5.28 2.60 7.21
CA CYS A 279 6.17 3.51 6.49
C CYS A 279 5.79 4.96 6.81
N ALA A 280 6.77 5.81 7.06
CA ALA A 280 6.60 7.23 7.35
C ALA A 280 7.51 8.06 6.45
N LEU A 281 6.98 9.16 5.93
CA LEU A 281 7.68 10.18 5.15
C LEU A 281 7.56 11.52 5.85
N VAL A 282 8.63 12.28 5.88
CA VAL A 282 8.64 13.68 6.35
C VAL A 282 8.51 14.59 5.15
N LEU A 283 7.46 15.39 5.14
CA LEU A 283 7.03 16.21 4.01
C LEU A 283 7.06 17.70 4.38
N MET A 284 7.48 18.54 3.43
CA MET A 284 7.39 20.01 3.54
C MET A 284 7.34 20.67 2.15
N PRO A 285 6.99 21.98 2.05
CA PRO A 285 7.10 22.70 0.80
C PRO A 285 8.55 22.71 0.28
N ALA A 286 8.74 22.66 -1.05
CA ALA A 286 10.08 22.65 -1.64
C ALA A 286 10.90 23.91 -1.28
N HIS A 287 10.25 25.09 -1.24
CA HIS A 287 10.92 26.33 -0.83
C HIS A 287 11.38 26.30 0.63
N ARG A 288 10.61 25.65 1.52
CA ARG A 288 10.94 25.49 2.93
C ARG A 288 12.16 24.59 3.13
N ALA A 289 12.23 23.46 2.42
CA ALA A 289 13.38 22.58 2.45
C ALA A 289 14.66 23.32 2.05
N ARG A 290 14.60 24.10 0.95
CA ARG A 290 15.71 24.95 0.49
C ARG A 290 16.11 25.99 1.53
N ALA A 291 15.15 26.74 2.08
CA ALA A 291 15.40 27.77 3.09
C ALA A 291 16.05 27.22 4.37
N SER A 292 15.73 25.96 4.72
CA SER A 292 16.29 25.25 5.88
C SER A 292 17.63 24.56 5.60
N GLY A 293 18.17 24.65 4.38
CA GLY A 293 19.40 23.94 3.99
C GLY A 293 19.26 22.42 3.95
N ILE A 294 18.03 21.90 3.92
CA ILE A 294 17.75 20.47 3.89
C ILE A 294 17.73 20.00 2.44
N THR A 295 18.55 19.00 2.10
CA THR A 295 18.49 18.33 0.80
C THR A 295 17.43 17.24 0.83
N PRO A 296 16.31 17.39 0.08
CA PRO A 296 15.28 16.37 0.05
C PRO A 296 15.76 15.03 -0.54
N LEU A 297 15.08 13.96 -0.19
CA LEU A 297 15.22 12.68 -0.85
C LEU A 297 14.73 12.77 -2.32
N GLY A 298 13.76 13.62 -2.56
CA GLY A 298 13.17 13.95 -3.85
C GLY A 298 11.83 14.66 -3.68
N TYR A 299 11.06 14.72 -4.76
CA TYR A 299 9.86 15.55 -4.84
C TYR A 299 8.67 14.78 -5.42
N ILE A 300 7.48 15.12 -4.97
CA ILE A 300 6.21 14.71 -5.58
C ILE A 300 5.73 15.88 -6.44
N ARG A 301 5.54 15.63 -7.75
CA ARG A 301 5.15 16.62 -8.74
C ARG A 301 3.65 16.72 -8.91
N ASP A 302 2.99 15.59 -9.03
CA ASP A 302 1.53 15.49 -9.14
C ASP A 302 1.06 14.06 -8.85
N TYR A 303 -0.24 13.90 -8.72
CA TYR A 303 -0.90 12.62 -8.54
C TYR A 303 -2.23 12.57 -9.27
N SER A 304 -2.74 11.39 -9.46
CA SER A 304 -4.10 11.19 -9.93
C SER A 304 -4.77 10.01 -9.23
N VAL A 305 -6.09 10.09 -9.13
CA VAL A 305 -6.95 8.97 -8.72
C VAL A 305 -7.98 8.76 -9.81
N ALA A 306 -8.23 7.52 -10.18
CA ALA A 306 -9.23 7.14 -11.16
C ALA A 306 -10.08 5.98 -10.66
N GLY A 307 -11.37 5.98 -11.02
CA GLY A 307 -12.25 4.84 -10.84
C GLY A 307 -12.16 3.89 -12.04
N CYS A 308 -12.44 2.62 -11.81
CA CYS A 308 -12.61 1.59 -12.83
C CYS A 308 -13.62 0.54 -12.37
N GLU A 309 -13.91 -0.44 -13.21
CA GLU A 309 -14.84 -1.52 -12.87
C GLU A 309 -14.32 -2.31 -11.65
N PRO A 310 -15.13 -2.49 -10.56
CA PRO A 310 -14.69 -3.20 -9.36
C PRO A 310 -14.19 -4.61 -9.62
N ARG A 311 -14.83 -5.35 -10.52
CA ARG A 311 -14.42 -6.71 -10.91
C ARG A 311 -13.04 -6.76 -11.56
N ARG A 312 -12.59 -5.63 -12.14
CA ARG A 312 -11.30 -5.45 -12.81
C ARG A 312 -10.45 -4.38 -12.11
N MET A 313 -10.57 -4.30 -10.79
CA MET A 313 -9.88 -3.30 -9.96
C MET A 313 -8.37 -3.27 -10.21
N GLY A 314 -7.79 -4.40 -10.60
CA GLY A 314 -6.37 -4.52 -10.90
C GLY A 314 -5.88 -3.65 -12.08
N LEU A 315 -6.80 -3.14 -12.93
CA LEU A 315 -6.48 -2.17 -14.00
C LEU A 315 -6.48 -0.71 -13.51
N GLY A 316 -6.79 -0.46 -12.23
CA GLY A 316 -6.73 0.87 -11.63
C GLY A 316 -5.45 1.66 -11.94
N PRO A 317 -4.25 1.03 -11.90
CA PRO A 317 -2.99 1.68 -12.31
C PRO A 317 -3.04 2.28 -13.72
N VAL A 318 -3.65 1.59 -14.67
CA VAL A 318 -3.74 2.05 -16.07
C VAL A 318 -4.60 3.30 -16.17
N HIS A 319 -5.77 3.30 -15.54
CA HIS A 319 -6.69 4.43 -15.53
C HIS A 319 -6.09 5.65 -14.80
N ALA A 320 -5.46 5.43 -13.66
CA ALA A 320 -4.83 6.52 -12.89
C ALA A 320 -3.62 7.10 -13.64
N THR A 321 -2.74 6.26 -14.17
CA THR A 321 -1.59 6.72 -14.95
C THR A 321 -2.02 7.49 -16.20
N HIS A 322 -2.97 6.95 -16.98
CA HIS A 322 -3.49 7.66 -18.14
C HIS A 322 -3.99 9.06 -17.79
N LYS A 323 -4.77 9.20 -16.71
CA LYS A 323 -5.27 10.49 -16.24
C LYS A 323 -4.15 11.47 -15.88
N LEU A 324 -3.08 10.96 -15.24
CA LEU A 324 -1.93 11.75 -14.83
C LEU A 324 -1.14 12.26 -16.03
N ILE A 325 -0.69 11.36 -16.90
CA ILE A 325 0.15 11.71 -18.05
C ILE A 325 -0.59 12.59 -19.05
N THR A 326 -1.88 12.35 -19.30
CA THR A 326 -2.70 13.17 -20.19
C THR A 326 -2.82 14.61 -19.71
N ARG A 327 -2.92 14.82 -18.40
CA ARG A 327 -2.97 16.17 -17.80
C ARG A 327 -1.73 17.00 -18.13
N HIS A 328 -0.56 16.33 -18.18
CA HIS A 328 0.74 16.98 -18.39
C HIS A 328 1.27 16.85 -19.82
N GLY A 329 0.53 16.21 -20.72
CA GLY A 329 1.01 15.95 -22.09
C GLY A 329 2.22 15.02 -22.15
N MET A 330 2.36 14.14 -21.14
CA MET A 330 3.44 13.16 -21.00
C MET A 330 3.07 11.81 -21.60
N SER A 331 4.07 10.94 -21.70
CA SER A 331 3.98 9.53 -22.08
C SER A 331 4.66 8.64 -21.03
N LEU A 332 4.49 7.32 -21.11
CA LEU A 332 5.18 6.40 -20.21
C LEU A 332 6.71 6.43 -20.38
N SER A 333 7.20 6.76 -21.58
CA SER A 333 8.63 6.89 -21.87
C SER A 333 9.32 8.10 -21.23
N ASP A 334 8.54 9.04 -20.67
CA ASP A 334 9.08 10.17 -19.93
C ASP A 334 9.50 9.81 -18.50
N PHE A 335 9.21 8.59 -18.07
CA PHE A 335 9.60 8.06 -16.75
C PHE A 335 10.75 7.06 -16.88
N ASP A 336 11.83 7.32 -16.14
CA ASP A 336 13.00 6.43 -16.09
C ASP A 336 12.69 5.13 -15.33
N LEU A 337 11.90 5.22 -14.27
CA LEU A 337 11.47 4.09 -13.45
C LEU A 337 9.96 4.09 -13.27
N ILE A 338 9.40 2.89 -13.31
CA ILE A 338 7.97 2.65 -13.07
C ILE A 338 7.83 1.60 -11.97
N GLU A 339 7.03 1.88 -10.96
CA GLU A 339 6.68 0.92 -9.93
C GLU A 339 5.16 0.72 -9.88
N ILE A 340 4.72 -0.49 -10.21
CA ILE A 340 3.33 -0.93 -10.12
C ILE A 340 3.25 -1.89 -8.94
N ASN A 341 2.43 -1.59 -7.94
CA ASN A 341 2.25 -2.49 -6.81
C ASN A 341 1.85 -3.90 -7.27
N GLU A 342 2.58 -4.89 -6.77
CA GLU A 342 2.40 -6.29 -7.13
C GLU A 342 1.37 -6.97 -6.20
N ALA A 343 0.10 -6.55 -6.27
CA ALA A 343 -0.94 -7.28 -5.53
C ALA A 343 -1.03 -8.74 -6.02
N PHE A 344 -0.95 -8.91 -7.34
CA PHE A 344 -0.90 -10.20 -8.05
C PHE A 344 -0.05 -10.07 -9.30
N ALA A 345 0.70 -11.11 -9.66
CA ALA A 345 1.46 -11.13 -10.91
C ALA A 345 0.54 -10.94 -12.13
N ALA A 346 -0.60 -11.63 -12.16
CA ALA A 346 -1.61 -11.48 -13.21
C ALA A 346 -2.06 -10.02 -13.36
N GLN A 347 -2.24 -9.30 -12.27
CA GLN A 347 -2.67 -7.90 -12.27
C GLN A 347 -1.62 -6.99 -12.90
N VAL A 348 -0.34 -7.15 -12.56
CA VAL A 348 0.73 -6.32 -13.14
C VAL A 348 0.92 -6.60 -14.62
N ILE A 349 0.92 -7.88 -15.02
CA ILE A 349 1.02 -8.26 -16.44
C ILE A 349 -0.19 -7.74 -17.23
N ALA A 350 -1.41 -7.78 -16.65
CA ALA A 350 -2.60 -7.20 -17.27
C ALA A 350 -2.44 -5.68 -17.48
N CYS A 351 -1.89 -4.95 -16.50
CA CYS A 351 -1.57 -3.53 -16.66
C CYS A 351 -0.57 -3.30 -17.81
N GLN A 352 0.52 -4.07 -17.90
CA GLN A 352 1.49 -3.95 -18.99
C GLN A 352 0.81 -4.16 -20.37
N ARG A 353 -0.02 -5.20 -20.51
CA ARG A 353 -0.77 -5.47 -21.74
C ARG A 353 -1.79 -4.39 -22.07
N ALA A 354 -2.49 -3.86 -21.06
CA ALA A 354 -3.44 -2.77 -21.24
C ALA A 354 -2.77 -1.47 -21.68
N PHE A 355 -1.62 -1.13 -21.08
CA PHE A 355 -0.81 0.03 -21.50
C PHE A 355 -0.38 -0.05 -22.96
N ALA A 356 0.01 -1.23 -23.43
CA ALA A 356 0.52 -1.47 -24.80
C ALA A 356 -0.61 -1.72 -25.83
N SER A 357 -1.89 -1.76 -25.41
CA SER A 357 -3.00 -2.12 -26.28
C SER A 357 -3.67 -0.89 -26.93
N ASN A 358 -3.62 -0.79 -28.26
CA ASN A 358 -4.41 0.19 -29.01
C ASN A 358 -5.93 -0.03 -28.85
N GLU A 359 -6.36 -1.28 -28.76
CA GLU A 359 -7.76 -1.62 -28.54
C GLU A 359 -8.25 -1.17 -27.18
N PHE A 360 -7.48 -1.44 -26.13
CA PHE A 360 -7.79 -0.96 -24.79
C PHE A 360 -7.87 0.57 -24.74
N ALA A 361 -6.90 1.27 -25.36
CA ALA A 361 -6.90 2.72 -25.41
C ALA A 361 -8.14 3.29 -26.12
N ARG A 362 -8.59 2.66 -27.23
CA ARG A 362 -9.82 3.06 -27.91
C ARG A 362 -11.06 2.86 -27.03
N ASN A 363 -11.17 1.67 -26.43
CA ASN A 363 -12.38 1.28 -25.72
C ASN A 363 -12.55 2.01 -24.38
N HIS A 364 -11.45 2.36 -23.70
CA HIS A 364 -11.48 2.95 -22.37
C HIS A 364 -11.16 4.46 -22.34
N PHE A 365 -10.41 4.97 -23.31
CA PHE A 365 -9.95 6.37 -23.31
C PHE A 365 -10.30 7.14 -24.57
N GLY A 366 -10.91 6.50 -25.57
CA GLY A 366 -11.24 7.14 -26.85
C GLY A 366 -10.00 7.53 -27.68
N GLN A 367 -8.83 6.93 -27.38
CA GLN A 367 -7.57 7.22 -28.05
C GLN A 367 -7.24 6.15 -29.09
N SER A 368 -6.71 6.57 -30.25
CA SER A 368 -6.36 5.65 -31.34
C SER A 368 -5.06 4.86 -31.10
N LYS A 369 -4.20 5.37 -30.21
CA LYS A 369 -2.89 4.78 -29.90
C LYS A 369 -2.85 4.33 -28.44
N ALA A 370 -2.09 3.27 -28.19
CA ALA A 370 -1.75 2.77 -26.88
C ALA A 370 -1.07 3.87 -26.02
N ILE A 371 -1.20 3.74 -24.69
CA ILE A 371 -0.56 4.65 -23.74
C ILE A 371 0.98 4.53 -23.84
N GLY A 372 1.48 3.32 -24.06
CA GLY A 372 2.90 3.01 -24.21
C GLY A 372 3.26 1.65 -23.62
N GLU A 373 4.53 1.30 -23.71
CA GLU A 373 5.07 0.07 -23.12
C GLU A 373 5.70 0.36 -21.77
N VAL A 374 5.67 -0.63 -20.87
CA VAL A 374 6.39 -0.62 -19.60
C VAL A 374 7.52 -1.64 -19.68
N PRO A 375 8.75 -1.20 -19.95
CA PRO A 375 9.90 -2.09 -20.09
C PRO A 375 10.19 -2.84 -18.79
N THR A 376 10.55 -4.11 -18.89
CA THR A 376 10.85 -4.95 -17.71
C THR A 376 12.03 -4.41 -16.90
N GLU A 377 13.01 -3.79 -17.54
CA GLU A 377 14.20 -3.21 -16.91
C GLU A 377 13.92 -1.96 -16.09
N SER A 378 12.86 -1.23 -16.39
CA SER A 378 12.41 -0.04 -15.63
C SER A 378 11.30 -0.36 -14.60
N LEU A 379 10.65 -1.52 -14.73
CA LEU A 379 9.54 -1.92 -13.87
C LEU A 379 10.04 -2.60 -12.59
N ASN A 380 9.61 -2.11 -11.41
CA ASN A 380 9.82 -2.75 -10.10
C ASN A 380 11.27 -3.24 -9.89
N VAL A 381 12.24 -2.37 -10.19
CA VAL A 381 13.67 -2.70 -10.26
C VAL A 381 14.26 -3.25 -8.96
N ASN A 382 13.62 -3.02 -7.84
CA ASN A 382 14.02 -3.48 -6.51
C ASN A 382 13.24 -4.71 -6.02
N GLY A 383 12.40 -5.31 -6.86
CA GLY A 383 11.37 -6.25 -6.43
C GLY A 383 10.15 -5.51 -5.87
N GLY A 384 9.07 -6.22 -5.60
CA GLY A 384 7.81 -5.62 -5.19
C GLY A 384 7.05 -6.45 -4.15
N ALA A 385 5.75 -6.24 -4.07
CA ALA A 385 4.91 -6.75 -2.99
C ALA A 385 4.79 -8.28 -2.97
N ILE A 386 4.97 -8.98 -4.08
CA ILE A 386 5.00 -10.45 -4.10
C ILE A 386 6.14 -10.96 -3.23
N ALA A 387 7.30 -10.33 -3.32
CA ALA A 387 8.46 -10.69 -2.52
C ALA A 387 8.47 -10.04 -1.14
N LEU A 388 8.19 -8.72 -1.05
CA LEU A 388 8.30 -7.94 0.19
C LEU A 388 7.09 -8.08 1.09
N GLY A 389 5.90 -8.19 0.50
CA GLY A 389 4.62 -8.10 1.19
C GLY A 389 3.83 -6.83 0.89
N HIS A 390 2.54 -6.87 1.26
CA HIS A 390 1.59 -5.78 1.03
C HIS A 390 0.81 -5.44 2.30
N PRO A 391 1.42 -4.72 3.26
CA PRO A 391 0.65 -4.12 4.34
C PRO A 391 -0.21 -3.01 3.72
N VAL A 392 -1.52 -3.28 3.64
CA VAL A 392 -2.45 -2.58 2.73
C VAL A 392 -2.42 -1.07 2.91
N GLY A 393 -2.55 -0.59 4.15
CA GLY A 393 -2.53 0.85 4.46
C GLY A 393 -1.17 1.52 4.29
N THR A 394 -0.09 0.74 4.22
CA THR A 394 1.30 1.23 4.21
C THR A 394 1.88 1.33 2.80
N THR A 395 1.52 0.39 1.92
CA THR A 395 2.22 0.15 0.66
C THR A 395 2.36 1.39 -0.20
N GLY A 396 1.33 2.25 -0.25
CA GLY A 396 1.41 3.49 -1.03
C GLY A 396 2.58 4.40 -0.63
N ALA A 397 2.84 4.55 0.66
CA ALA A 397 3.98 5.33 1.16
C ALA A 397 5.32 4.62 0.88
N ARG A 398 5.38 3.27 0.98
CA ARG A 398 6.57 2.49 0.61
C ARG A 398 6.93 2.66 -0.86
N LEU A 399 5.95 2.64 -1.77
CA LEU A 399 6.20 2.87 -3.20
C LEU A 399 6.90 4.20 -3.44
N VAL A 400 6.43 5.27 -2.79
CA VAL A 400 7.04 6.61 -2.91
C VAL A 400 8.46 6.63 -2.34
N LEU A 401 8.66 6.08 -1.13
CA LEU A 401 9.98 6.02 -0.49
C LEU A 401 10.99 5.27 -1.35
N THR A 402 10.65 4.04 -1.74
CA THR A 402 11.54 3.17 -2.50
C THR A 402 11.86 3.75 -3.88
N MET A 403 10.85 4.34 -4.57
CA MET A 403 11.05 4.98 -5.87
C MET A 403 12.02 6.17 -5.79
N LEU A 404 11.83 7.11 -4.87
CA LEU A 404 12.72 8.27 -4.73
C LEU A 404 14.16 7.83 -4.41
N ARG A 405 14.33 6.82 -3.58
CA ARG A 405 15.65 6.25 -3.29
C ARG A 405 16.27 5.58 -4.51
N ALA A 406 15.46 4.85 -5.30
CA ALA A 406 15.94 4.19 -6.51
C ALA A 406 16.36 5.19 -7.59
N LEU A 407 15.60 6.27 -7.79
CA LEU A 407 15.97 7.36 -8.69
C LEU A 407 17.32 7.95 -8.32
N LYS A 408 17.52 8.26 -7.02
CA LYS A 408 18.78 8.82 -6.53
C LYS A 408 19.95 7.86 -6.67
N GLU A 409 19.79 6.57 -6.30
CA GLU A 409 20.83 5.54 -6.46
C GLU A 409 21.27 5.39 -7.92
N LYS A 410 20.29 5.37 -8.84
CA LYS A 410 20.53 5.18 -10.29
C LYS A 410 20.86 6.48 -11.04
N LYS A 411 20.84 7.63 -10.37
CA LYS A 411 21.01 8.95 -10.97
C LYS A 411 20.01 9.19 -12.11
N GLN A 412 18.77 8.81 -11.87
CA GLN A 412 17.63 8.97 -12.78
C GLN A 412 16.69 10.06 -12.21
N GLN A 413 15.92 10.68 -13.11
CA GLN A 413 15.18 11.91 -12.79
C GLN A 413 13.73 11.64 -12.43
N ARG A 414 12.98 10.87 -13.23
CA ARG A 414 11.53 10.76 -13.15
C ARG A 414 11.07 9.34 -12.83
N GLY A 415 10.18 9.23 -11.88
CA GLY A 415 9.56 7.98 -11.46
C GLY A 415 8.04 8.05 -11.46
N LEU A 416 7.40 6.95 -11.85
CA LEU A 416 5.97 6.73 -11.74
C LEU A 416 5.71 5.64 -10.72
N ALA A 417 5.00 5.96 -9.63
CA ALA A 417 4.54 4.98 -8.67
C ALA A 417 3.02 4.85 -8.74
N THR A 418 2.50 3.64 -8.93
CA THR A 418 1.07 3.39 -9.10
C THR A 418 0.61 2.10 -8.44
N LEU A 419 -0.67 2.04 -8.06
CA LEU A 419 -1.26 0.86 -7.45
C LEU A 419 -2.75 0.72 -7.75
N CYS A 420 -3.21 -0.52 -7.76
CA CYS A 420 -4.63 -0.87 -7.79
C CYS A 420 -5.24 -0.74 -6.39
N ILE A 421 -6.54 -0.50 -6.35
CA ILE A 421 -7.29 -0.26 -5.12
C ILE A 421 -8.55 -1.11 -5.17
N GLY A 422 -8.76 -1.95 -4.17
CA GLY A 422 -10.00 -2.71 -4.01
C GLY A 422 -11.22 -1.80 -4.03
N GLY A 423 -12.30 -2.23 -4.65
CA GLY A 423 -13.48 -1.40 -4.93
C GLY A 423 -13.45 -0.69 -6.28
N GLY A 424 -12.46 -1.00 -7.14
CA GLY A 424 -12.42 -0.47 -8.51
C GLY A 424 -11.86 0.94 -8.62
N GLN A 425 -10.66 1.16 -8.10
CA GLN A 425 -9.94 2.43 -8.24
C GLN A 425 -8.45 2.17 -8.53
N GLY A 426 -7.74 3.22 -8.91
CA GLY A 426 -6.28 3.26 -8.99
C GLY A 426 -5.75 4.63 -8.59
N MET A 427 -4.50 4.66 -8.19
CA MET A 427 -3.79 5.89 -7.87
C MET A 427 -2.40 5.86 -8.48
N ALA A 428 -1.93 7.00 -8.97
CA ALA A 428 -0.62 7.19 -9.57
C ALA A 428 0.01 8.49 -9.06
N MET A 429 1.32 8.47 -8.81
CA MET A 429 2.12 9.63 -8.42
C MET A 429 3.32 9.78 -9.34
N TRP A 430 3.57 11.01 -9.78
CA TRP A 430 4.78 11.42 -10.47
C TRP A 430 5.78 11.95 -9.46
N LEU A 431 6.97 11.35 -9.47
CA LEU A 431 8.05 11.60 -8.54
C LEU A 431 9.29 12.08 -9.31
N GLU A 432 10.08 12.98 -8.71
CA GLU A 432 11.35 13.44 -9.24
C GLU A 432 12.44 13.40 -8.18
N SER A 433 13.67 13.07 -8.60
CA SER A 433 14.84 13.08 -7.70
C SER A 433 15.31 14.50 -7.40
N GLU A 434 15.21 15.39 -8.38
CA GLU A 434 15.61 16.80 -8.31
C GLU A 434 14.60 17.68 -9.05
N LEU A 435 14.52 18.96 -8.71
CA LEU A 435 13.74 19.95 -9.47
C LEU A 435 14.64 20.62 -10.51
N GLU A 436 14.16 20.72 -11.74
CA GLU A 436 14.79 21.48 -12.82
C GLU A 436 14.77 22.97 -12.51
#